data_29b9c2fb4ed77cbf203f693b64bd8ff8
#
_entry.id   29b9c2fb4ed77cbf203f693b64bd8ff8
#
_cell.length_a   1.000
_cell.length_b   1.000
_cell.length_c   1.000
_cell.angle_alpha   90.00
_cell.angle_beta   90.00
_cell.angle_gamma   90.00
#
_symmetry.space_group_name_H-M   'P 1'
#
loop_
_entity.id
_entity.type
_entity.pdbx_description
1 polymer ?
#
loop_
_entity_poly.entity_id
_entity_poly.type
_entity_poly.pdbx_seq_one_letter_code
_entity_poly.pdbx_strand_id
1 'polypeptide(L)'
;MKQPRTLVLSIGLLASMPVMASDIAGGQSPAQDGVHYINAGESTLNAGPHRSGRAGISLGPYANAARVDVASLAPYATTVVRGATTVRTLGPDAGLPFATAGVGYFSFVQVGNADVWFGEWSSSGAHADFNHRQVFFVGDRAGTSLPAGIVTYTLAGINRFDGSGVLEGALRANLDTGTVTAGLVGTGYRLAASGTLDRATGAFSGSAIANGSIIGTSSGQFFGAGASAVTGIATFAGNSQFDTSFGGQRN
;
A
#
# COMPACT_ATOMS: atom_id res chain seq x y z
N MET A 1 54.78 37.39 39.89
CA MET A 1 54.34 37.38 38.50
C MET A 1 53.36 36.19 38.30
N LYS A 2 52.05 36.49 38.09
CA LYS A 2 51.02 35.47 37.89
C LYS A 2 50.76 35.40 36.38
N GLN A 3 50.96 34.22 35.78
CA GLN A 3 50.63 33.97 34.36
C GLN A 3 49.10 33.77 34.16
N PRO A 4 48.50 34.34 33.12
CA PRO A 4 47.09 34.09 32.80
C PRO A 4 46.96 32.73 32.10
N ARG A 5 46.00 31.90 32.61
CA ARG A 5 45.59 30.65 31.96
C ARG A 5 44.55 30.97 30.88
N THR A 6 44.89 30.76 29.64
CA THR A 6 43.97 30.88 28.49
C THR A 6 43.10 29.64 28.43
N LEU A 7 41.79 29.83 28.61
CA LEU A 7 40.78 28.78 28.45
C LEU A 7 40.40 28.69 26.94
N VAL A 8 40.77 27.61 26.29
CA VAL A 8 40.37 27.35 24.90
C VAL A 8 38.99 26.63 24.95
N LEU A 9 37.95 27.35 24.54
CA LEU A 9 36.59 26.82 24.41
C LEU A 9 36.47 26.19 23.00
N SER A 10 36.53 24.86 22.94
CA SER A 10 36.26 24.12 21.69
C SER A 10 34.75 24.00 21.46
N ILE A 11 34.24 24.77 20.50
CA ILE A 11 32.85 24.65 20.03
C ILE A 11 32.81 23.43 19.11
N GLY A 12 32.26 22.32 19.62
CA GLY A 12 31.95 21.14 18.82
C GLY A 12 30.82 21.44 17.83
N LEU A 13 31.09 21.42 16.55
CA LEU A 13 30.09 21.48 15.49
C LEU A 13 29.29 20.15 15.52
N LEU A 14 28.09 20.18 16.08
CA LEU A 14 27.14 19.10 15.90
C LEU A 14 26.64 19.13 14.44
N ALA A 15 27.24 18.30 13.61
CA ALA A 15 26.69 18.04 12.27
C ALA A 15 25.29 17.41 12.44
N SER A 16 24.24 18.17 12.15
CA SER A 16 22.89 17.64 12.01
C SER A 16 22.89 16.68 10.82
N MET A 17 22.83 15.37 11.09
CA MET A 17 22.59 14.40 10.02
C MET A 17 21.19 14.69 9.46
N PRO A 18 21.06 14.79 8.13
CA PRO A 18 19.75 14.90 7.53
C PRO A 18 18.94 13.65 7.91
N VAL A 19 17.76 13.84 8.50
CA VAL A 19 16.79 12.78 8.66
C VAL A 19 16.37 12.41 7.23
N MET A 20 16.83 11.27 6.74
CA MET A 20 16.38 10.75 5.45
C MET A 20 14.89 10.47 5.56
N ALA A 21 14.09 11.12 4.71
CA ALA A 21 12.68 10.76 4.61
C ALA A 21 12.57 9.28 4.20
N SER A 22 11.62 8.57 4.80
CA SER A 22 11.35 7.19 4.41
C SER A 22 10.99 7.10 2.93
N ASP A 23 11.63 6.18 2.22
CA ASP A 23 11.30 5.89 0.82
C ASP A 23 10.06 5.01 0.68
N ILE A 24 9.43 4.61 1.79
CA ILE A 24 8.20 3.83 1.77
C ILE A 24 6.99 4.75 1.69
N ALA A 25 6.17 4.54 0.65
CA ALA A 25 4.86 5.16 0.51
C ALA A 25 3.75 4.13 0.73
N GLY A 26 2.68 4.54 1.38
CA GLY A 26 1.52 3.70 1.62
C GLY A 26 0.26 4.50 1.87
N GLY A 27 -0.87 3.82 1.79
CA GLY A 27 -2.18 4.38 2.07
C GLY A 27 -3.18 3.28 2.39
N GLN A 28 -4.21 3.63 3.14
CA GLN A 28 -5.29 2.72 3.52
C GLN A 28 -6.63 3.45 3.54
N SER A 29 -7.72 2.68 3.40
CA SER A 29 -9.06 3.22 3.59
C SER A 29 -9.32 3.53 5.07
N PRO A 30 -10.28 4.43 5.39
CA PRO A 30 -10.66 4.74 6.75
C PRO A 30 -11.11 3.49 7.53
N ALA A 31 -10.78 3.43 8.82
CA ALA A 31 -11.32 2.41 9.72
C ALA A 31 -12.82 2.60 9.92
N GLN A 32 -13.58 1.52 9.93
CA GLN A 32 -15.04 1.58 10.02
C GLN A 32 -15.53 1.74 11.47
N ASP A 33 -14.82 1.19 12.43
CA ASP A 33 -15.19 1.21 13.86
C ASP A 33 -14.21 1.99 14.73
N GLY A 34 -13.13 2.53 14.16
CA GLY A 34 -12.09 3.27 14.87
C GLY A 34 -11.19 2.41 15.77
N VAL A 35 -11.45 1.10 15.87
CA VAL A 35 -10.69 0.15 16.70
C VAL A 35 -9.86 -0.79 15.83
N HIS A 36 -10.50 -1.36 14.80
CA HIS A 36 -9.86 -2.28 13.88
C HIS A 36 -9.36 -1.52 12.67
N TYR A 37 -8.05 -1.44 12.49
CA TYR A 37 -7.45 -0.73 11.38
C TYR A 37 -6.12 -1.34 10.93
N ILE A 38 -5.83 -1.16 9.65
CA ILE A 38 -4.52 -1.38 9.08
C ILE A 38 -3.77 -0.05 9.01
N ASN A 39 -2.47 -0.09 9.21
CA ASN A 39 -1.60 1.06 9.08
C ASN A 39 -0.43 0.68 8.15
N ALA A 40 -0.48 1.19 6.94
CA ALA A 40 0.49 0.93 5.89
C ALA A 40 1.63 1.97 5.92
N GLY A 41 2.86 1.53 5.76
CA GLY A 41 4.03 2.40 5.78
C GLY A 41 5.33 1.62 5.97
N GLU A 42 6.39 2.28 6.38
CA GLU A 42 7.67 1.65 6.62
C GLU A 42 7.62 0.63 7.75
N SER A 43 8.14 -0.58 7.52
CA SER A 43 8.29 -1.59 8.56
C SER A 43 9.31 -1.15 9.61
N THR A 44 8.98 -1.37 10.87
CA THR A 44 9.80 -0.96 12.01
C THR A 44 10.33 -2.16 12.81
N LEU A 45 9.79 -3.37 12.57
CA LEU A 45 10.24 -4.59 13.22
C LEU A 45 11.46 -5.16 12.49
N ASN A 46 12.51 -5.43 13.26
CA ASN A 46 13.71 -6.12 12.78
C ASN A 46 14.01 -7.33 13.67
N ALA A 47 13.17 -8.36 13.56
CA ALA A 47 13.26 -9.58 14.36
C ALA A 47 12.63 -10.75 13.62
N GLY A 48 13.16 -11.97 13.81
CA GLY A 48 12.71 -13.16 13.10
C GLY A 48 12.86 -13.02 11.59
N PRO A 49 11.80 -13.29 10.80
CA PRO A 49 11.84 -13.10 9.34
C PRO A 49 11.70 -11.62 8.92
N HIS A 50 11.29 -10.74 9.84
CA HIS A 50 10.97 -9.35 9.54
C HIS A 50 12.22 -8.48 9.37
N ARG A 51 12.12 -7.50 8.47
CA ARG A 51 13.14 -6.49 8.21
C ARG A 51 12.52 -5.10 8.29
N SER A 52 13.16 -4.21 9.05
CA SER A 52 12.80 -2.79 9.06
C SER A 52 13.22 -2.11 7.74
N GLY A 53 12.63 -0.95 7.44
CA GLY A 53 12.93 -0.18 6.26
C GLY A 53 12.31 -0.71 4.95
N ARG A 54 11.31 -1.58 5.04
CA ARG A 54 10.61 -2.18 3.90
C ARG A 54 9.13 -1.80 3.87
N ALA A 55 8.44 -2.13 2.77
CA ALA A 55 7.00 -1.98 2.68
C ALA A 55 6.32 -2.81 3.78
N GLY A 56 5.64 -2.16 4.71
CA GLY A 56 5.14 -2.79 5.93
C GLY A 56 3.73 -2.39 6.31
N ILE A 57 3.15 -3.20 7.18
CA ILE A 57 1.81 -3.01 7.75
C ILE A 57 1.81 -3.32 9.25
N SER A 58 0.91 -2.67 9.98
CA SER A 58 0.51 -3.08 11.33
C SER A 58 -1.01 -3.06 11.46
N LEU A 59 -1.52 -3.72 12.49
CA LEU A 59 -2.96 -3.88 12.72
C LEU A 59 -3.37 -3.28 14.07
N GLY A 60 -4.46 -2.53 14.11
CA GLY A 60 -5.17 -2.18 15.33
C GLY A 60 -6.13 -3.33 15.78
N PRO A 61 -6.36 -3.48 17.08
CA PRO A 61 -5.96 -2.65 18.22
C PRO A 61 -4.47 -2.78 18.61
N TYR A 62 -3.70 -3.53 17.85
CA TYR A 62 -2.27 -3.72 18.05
C TYR A 62 -1.43 -2.53 17.50
N ALA A 63 -2.03 -1.34 17.46
CA ALA A 63 -1.46 -0.14 16.84
C ALA A 63 -0.13 0.34 17.43
N ASN A 64 0.18 -0.06 18.65
CA ASN A 64 1.50 0.13 19.24
C ASN A 64 2.49 -0.96 18.81
N ALA A 65 2.03 -1.96 18.06
CA ALA A 65 2.90 -2.98 17.50
C ALA A 65 3.73 -2.39 16.37
N ALA A 66 4.98 -2.82 16.29
CA ALA A 66 5.85 -2.50 15.17
C ALA A 66 5.22 -2.98 13.86
N ARG A 67 5.35 -2.16 12.79
CA ARG A 67 4.96 -2.61 11.45
C ARG A 67 5.89 -3.73 10.99
N VAL A 68 5.28 -4.80 10.50
CA VAL A 68 5.97 -5.94 9.87
C VAL A 68 6.07 -5.74 8.37
N ASP A 69 7.14 -6.16 7.74
CA ASP A 69 7.27 -6.12 6.28
C ASP A 69 6.34 -7.16 5.63
N VAL A 70 5.63 -6.74 4.57
CA VAL A 70 4.64 -7.58 3.88
C VAL A 70 5.30 -8.79 3.23
N ALA A 71 6.51 -8.63 2.71
CA ALA A 71 7.27 -9.69 2.06
C ALA A 71 7.50 -10.90 2.97
N SER A 72 7.72 -10.68 4.28
CA SER A 72 7.93 -11.75 5.26
C SER A 72 6.67 -12.56 5.57
N LEU A 73 5.50 -12.04 5.23
CA LEU A 73 4.22 -12.74 5.39
C LEU A 73 3.93 -13.71 4.23
N ALA A 74 4.50 -13.45 3.05
CA ALA A 74 4.22 -14.21 1.84
C ALA A 74 4.49 -15.74 1.93
N PRO A 75 5.53 -16.22 2.63
CA PRO A 75 5.78 -17.66 2.78
C PRO A 75 4.72 -18.42 3.58
N TYR A 76 3.95 -17.73 4.41
CA TYR A 76 2.89 -18.31 5.25
C TYR A 76 1.50 -18.23 4.58
N ALA A 77 1.41 -17.54 3.46
CA ALA A 77 0.14 -17.33 2.78
C ALA A 77 -0.23 -18.50 1.87
N THR A 78 -1.51 -18.85 1.85
CA THR A 78 -2.08 -19.65 0.79
C THR A 78 -2.12 -18.83 -0.50
N THR A 79 -1.79 -19.45 -1.62
CA THR A 79 -1.69 -18.80 -2.92
C THR A 79 -2.86 -19.19 -3.82
N VAL A 80 -3.52 -18.21 -4.40
CA VAL A 80 -4.57 -18.37 -5.39
C VAL A 80 -4.18 -17.64 -6.67
N VAL A 81 -4.06 -18.36 -7.78
CA VAL A 81 -3.74 -17.76 -9.09
C VAL A 81 -5.03 -17.44 -9.84
N ARG A 82 -5.15 -16.20 -10.32
CA ARG A 82 -6.27 -15.70 -11.13
C ARG A 82 -5.72 -14.94 -12.33
N GLY A 83 -5.81 -15.55 -13.51
CA GLY A 83 -5.15 -15.01 -14.71
C GLY A 83 -3.63 -14.85 -14.48
N ALA A 84 -3.12 -13.66 -14.70
CA ALA A 84 -1.72 -13.30 -14.44
C ALA A 84 -1.46 -12.86 -12.98
N THR A 85 -2.49 -12.81 -12.12
CA THR A 85 -2.41 -12.29 -10.77
C THR A 85 -2.31 -13.42 -9.75
N THR A 86 -1.34 -13.32 -8.85
CA THR A 86 -1.17 -14.22 -7.71
C THR A 86 -1.63 -13.50 -6.45
N VAL A 87 -2.78 -13.91 -5.91
CA VAL A 87 -3.30 -13.42 -4.63
C VAL A 87 -2.81 -14.33 -3.52
N ARG A 88 -2.24 -13.75 -2.49
CA ARG A 88 -1.82 -14.42 -1.26
C ARG A 88 -2.83 -14.15 -0.17
N THR A 89 -3.26 -15.19 0.51
CA THR A 89 -4.28 -15.10 1.58
C THR A 89 -3.72 -15.64 2.88
N LEU A 90 -3.82 -14.86 3.94
CA LEU A 90 -3.52 -15.26 5.31
C LEU A 90 -4.81 -15.22 6.12
N GLY A 91 -5.11 -16.31 6.80
CA GLY A 91 -6.20 -16.40 7.78
C GLY A 91 -5.67 -16.64 9.18
N PRO A 92 -6.57 -16.73 10.18
CA PRO A 92 -6.21 -17.03 11.57
C PRO A 92 -5.43 -18.32 11.75
N ASP A 93 -5.60 -19.27 10.83
CA ASP A 93 -4.97 -20.60 10.87
C ASP A 93 -3.71 -20.69 10.00
N ALA A 94 -3.12 -19.58 9.61
CA ALA A 94 -2.00 -19.53 8.65
C ALA A 94 -0.68 -20.11 9.18
N GLY A 95 -0.65 -20.68 10.40
CA GLY A 95 0.55 -21.29 10.98
C GLY A 95 1.69 -20.29 11.22
N LEU A 96 1.37 -19.02 11.40
CA LEU A 96 2.34 -18.00 11.79
C LEU A 96 2.99 -18.38 13.13
N PRO A 97 4.29 -18.10 13.33
CA PRO A 97 5.02 -18.53 14.54
C PRO A 97 4.63 -17.74 15.82
N PHE A 98 3.56 -16.96 15.76
CA PHE A 98 2.99 -16.20 16.88
C PHE A 98 1.47 -16.36 16.90
N ALA A 99 0.85 -16.09 18.07
CA ALA A 99 -0.61 -16.21 18.22
C ALA A 99 -1.33 -15.32 17.20
N THR A 100 -2.10 -15.93 16.30
CA THR A 100 -2.82 -15.27 15.22
C THR A 100 -4.28 -15.00 15.57
N ALA A 101 -4.72 -15.42 16.75
CA ALA A 101 -6.06 -15.14 17.23
C ALA A 101 -6.35 -13.63 17.21
N GLY A 102 -7.30 -13.22 16.40
CA GLY A 102 -7.65 -11.80 16.20
C GLY A 102 -6.90 -11.06 15.09
N VAL A 103 -5.93 -11.68 14.42
CA VAL A 103 -5.22 -11.04 13.28
C VAL A 103 -6.14 -10.85 12.05
N GLY A 104 -7.25 -11.60 11.97
CA GLY A 104 -8.18 -11.49 10.85
C GLY A 104 -7.67 -12.14 9.56
N TYR A 105 -8.22 -11.68 8.44
CA TYR A 105 -7.91 -12.19 7.10
C TYR A 105 -7.23 -11.12 6.25
N PHE A 106 -6.17 -11.52 5.57
CA PHE A 106 -5.50 -10.72 4.56
C PHE A 106 -5.65 -11.34 3.18
N SER A 107 -5.84 -10.49 2.19
CA SER A 107 -5.65 -10.84 0.78
C SER A 107 -4.75 -9.79 0.16
N PHE A 108 -3.59 -10.18 -0.37
CA PHE A 108 -2.62 -9.23 -0.88
C PHE A 108 -1.90 -9.73 -2.13
N VAL A 109 -1.46 -8.79 -2.95
CA VAL A 109 -0.79 -9.02 -4.23
C VAL A 109 0.51 -8.23 -4.24
N GLN A 110 1.57 -8.86 -4.74
CA GLN A 110 2.83 -8.21 -5.07
C GLN A 110 2.80 -7.71 -6.51
N VAL A 111 3.25 -6.49 -6.75
CA VAL A 111 3.38 -5.96 -8.10
C VAL A 111 4.73 -6.36 -8.69
N GLY A 112 4.69 -7.29 -9.60
CA GLY A 112 5.92 -7.88 -10.19
C GLY A 112 6.83 -8.50 -9.12
N ASN A 113 8.11 -8.12 -9.15
CA ASN A 113 9.11 -8.54 -8.17
C ASN A 113 9.54 -7.39 -7.23
N ALA A 114 8.87 -6.23 -7.32
CA ALA A 114 9.17 -5.09 -6.48
C ALA A 114 8.64 -5.27 -5.05
N ASP A 115 9.20 -4.53 -4.09
CA ASP A 115 8.64 -4.43 -2.74
C ASP A 115 7.46 -3.45 -2.74
N VAL A 116 6.44 -3.79 -3.55
CA VAL A 116 5.24 -3.00 -3.81
C VAL A 116 4.04 -3.93 -3.71
N TRP A 117 3.10 -3.59 -2.84
CA TRP A 117 2.00 -4.45 -2.43
C TRP A 117 0.68 -3.69 -2.40
N PHE A 118 -0.40 -4.37 -2.68
CA PHE A 118 -1.75 -3.89 -2.43
C PHE A 118 -2.64 -5.05 -1.94
N GLY A 119 -3.72 -4.71 -1.25
CA GLY A 119 -4.58 -5.75 -0.72
C GLY A 119 -5.70 -5.21 0.16
N GLU A 120 -6.30 -6.13 0.87
CA GLU A 120 -7.33 -5.87 1.86
C GLU A 120 -7.10 -6.70 3.12
N TRP A 121 -7.64 -6.19 4.22
CA TRP A 121 -7.68 -6.85 5.51
C TRP A 121 -9.07 -6.74 6.11
N SER A 122 -9.51 -7.80 6.80
CA SER A 122 -10.73 -7.82 7.60
C SER A 122 -10.43 -8.40 8.97
N SER A 123 -10.89 -7.73 10.01
CA SER A 123 -10.73 -8.21 11.40
C SER A 123 -11.67 -9.35 11.76
N SER A 124 -12.76 -9.52 11.04
CA SER A 124 -13.72 -10.60 11.26
C SER A 124 -13.43 -11.79 10.36
N GLY A 125 -13.88 -12.96 10.77
CA GLY A 125 -13.56 -14.24 10.16
C GLY A 125 -14.13 -14.52 8.77
N ALA A 126 -14.61 -13.50 8.03
CA ALA A 126 -15.11 -13.68 6.69
C ALA A 126 -14.50 -12.68 5.73
N HIS A 127 -13.99 -13.13 4.60
CA HIS A 127 -13.50 -12.29 3.50
C HIS A 127 -14.54 -11.26 2.99
N ALA A 128 -15.81 -11.48 3.30
CA ALA A 128 -16.92 -10.67 2.83
C ALA A 128 -17.45 -9.65 3.86
N ASP A 129 -16.88 -9.59 5.06
CA ASP A 129 -17.32 -8.62 6.06
C ASP A 129 -16.73 -7.23 5.75
N PHE A 130 -17.56 -6.38 5.17
CA PHE A 130 -17.17 -5.01 4.81
C PHE A 130 -17.27 -4.03 5.99
N ASN A 131 -17.91 -4.40 7.12
CA ASN A 131 -18.01 -3.51 8.28
C ASN A 131 -16.68 -3.34 9.03
N HIS A 132 -15.78 -4.30 8.87
CA HIS A 132 -14.45 -4.28 9.49
C HIS A 132 -13.33 -4.44 8.47
N ARG A 133 -13.62 -4.20 7.20
CA ARG A 133 -12.67 -4.35 6.11
C ARG A 133 -12.00 -3.02 5.75
N GLN A 134 -10.71 -3.09 5.51
CA GLN A 134 -9.94 -2.00 4.94
C GLN A 134 -9.11 -2.48 3.76
N VAL A 135 -8.93 -1.60 2.78
CA VAL A 135 -8.00 -1.78 1.66
C VAL A 135 -6.74 -0.96 1.90
N PHE A 136 -5.62 -1.42 1.34
CA PHE A 136 -4.35 -0.74 1.49
C PHE A 136 -3.46 -0.90 0.26
N PHE A 137 -2.49 -0.03 0.15
CA PHE A 137 -1.28 -0.23 -0.66
C PHE A 137 -0.06 0.22 0.14
N VAL A 138 1.10 -0.33 -0.19
CA VAL A 138 2.39 0.06 0.37
C VAL A 138 3.51 -0.36 -0.56
N GLY A 139 4.56 0.46 -0.68
CA GLY A 139 5.69 0.11 -1.53
C GLY A 139 6.91 0.98 -1.31
N ASP A 140 8.05 0.45 -1.75
CA ASP A 140 9.34 1.14 -1.73
C ASP A 140 9.45 2.04 -2.98
N ARG A 141 9.67 3.35 -2.74
CA ARG A 141 9.87 4.37 -3.77
C ARG A 141 11.34 4.57 -4.14
N ALA A 142 12.27 3.90 -3.46
CA ALA A 142 13.69 4.05 -3.73
C ALA A 142 13.98 3.86 -5.24
N GLY A 143 14.69 4.79 -5.84
CA GLY A 143 14.99 4.77 -7.26
C GLY A 143 13.82 5.03 -8.21
N THR A 144 12.67 5.48 -7.70
CA THR A 144 11.52 5.84 -8.56
C THR A 144 11.88 7.04 -9.42
N SER A 145 11.58 6.91 -10.71
CA SER A 145 11.69 7.98 -11.69
C SER A 145 10.50 8.00 -12.62
N LEU A 146 10.06 9.19 -13.00
CA LEU A 146 8.93 9.38 -13.90
C LEU A 146 9.44 9.76 -15.29
N PRO A 147 9.24 8.92 -16.31
CA PRO A 147 9.59 9.28 -17.68
C PRO A 147 8.68 10.38 -18.24
N ALA A 148 9.04 10.96 -19.36
CA ALA A 148 8.13 11.82 -20.11
C ALA A 148 7.08 11.00 -20.87
N GLY A 149 5.97 11.65 -21.25
CA GLY A 149 4.96 11.10 -22.12
C GLY A 149 3.90 10.26 -21.41
N ILE A 150 3.32 9.34 -22.16
CA ILE A 150 2.21 8.51 -21.72
C ILE A 150 2.72 7.12 -21.36
N VAL A 151 2.29 6.63 -20.20
CA VAL A 151 2.54 5.26 -19.74
C VAL A 151 1.22 4.53 -19.49
N THR A 152 1.22 3.22 -19.69
CA THR A 152 0.07 2.35 -19.45
C THR A 152 0.45 1.17 -18.59
N TYR A 153 -0.51 0.69 -17.81
CA TYR A 153 -0.34 -0.43 -16.88
C TYR A 153 -1.47 -1.42 -17.06
N THR A 154 -1.15 -2.71 -17.01
CA THR A 154 -2.13 -3.75 -16.78
C THR A 154 -2.38 -3.86 -15.28
N LEU A 155 -3.63 -3.70 -14.85
CA LEU A 155 -4.02 -3.68 -13.45
C LEU A 155 -4.72 -4.96 -13.02
N ALA A 156 -4.45 -5.35 -11.79
CA ALA A 156 -5.32 -6.20 -10.98
C ALA A 156 -5.87 -5.40 -9.80
N GLY A 157 -7.06 -5.76 -9.31
CA GLY A 157 -7.66 -5.14 -8.13
C GLY A 157 -8.32 -6.16 -7.21
N ILE A 158 -8.37 -5.81 -5.92
CA ILE A 158 -9.04 -6.58 -4.87
C ILE A 158 -10.18 -5.76 -4.30
N ASN A 159 -11.37 -6.35 -4.32
CA ASN A 159 -12.56 -5.88 -3.63
C ASN A 159 -13.32 -7.10 -3.11
N ARG A 160 -13.28 -7.32 -1.79
CA ARG A 160 -13.95 -8.45 -1.12
C ARG A 160 -13.55 -9.79 -1.72
N PHE A 161 -12.25 -10.05 -1.76
CA PHE A 161 -11.72 -11.26 -2.37
C PHE A 161 -12.13 -12.52 -1.57
N ASP A 162 -12.92 -13.35 -2.21
CA ASP A 162 -13.45 -14.61 -1.66
C ASP A 162 -12.77 -15.87 -2.26
N GLY A 163 -11.71 -15.67 -3.02
CA GLY A 163 -11.05 -16.72 -3.77
C GLY A 163 -11.57 -16.91 -5.19
N SER A 164 -12.67 -16.27 -5.58
CA SER A 164 -13.32 -16.52 -6.89
C SER A 164 -12.73 -15.69 -8.02
N GLY A 165 -12.36 -14.43 -7.79
CA GLY A 165 -11.87 -13.58 -8.85
C GLY A 165 -11.16 -12.32 -8.36
N VAL A 166 -10.39 -11.71 -9.24
CA VAL A 166 -9.82 -10.38 -9.10
C VAL A 166 -10.48 -9.44 -10.10
N LEU A 167 -10.40 -8.15 -9.84
CA LEU A 167 -10.75 -7.15 -10.84
C LEU A 167 -9.59 -7.05 -11.83
N GLU A 168 -9.91 -6.87 -13.10
CA GLU A 168 -8.92 -6.69 -14.15
C GLU A 168 -9.14 -5.36 -14.87
N GLY A 169 -8.07 -4.73 -15.32
CA GLY A 169 -8.20 -3.46 -16.02
C GLY A 169 -6.89 -2.83 -16.41
N ALA A 170 -6.94 -1.51 -16.60
CA ALA A 170 -5.79 -0.73 -17.02
C ALA A 170 -5.76 0.64 -16.35
N LEU A 171 -4.52 1.18 -16.21
CA LEU A 171 -4.29 2.57 -15.90
C LEU A 171 -3.50 3.21 -17.02
N ARG A 172 -3.89 4.44 -17.36
CA ARG A 172 -3.16 5.31 -18.27
C ARG A 172 -2.79 6.60 -17.55
N ALA A 173 -1.53 6.96 -17.60
CA ALA A 173 -1.05 8.23 -17.08
C ALA A 173 -0.34 9.01 -18.18
N ASN A 174 -0.67 10.30 -18.30
CA ASN A 174 0.12 11.25 -19.04
C ASN A 174 1.02 11.96 -18.04
N LEU A 175 2.28 11.57 -18.01
CA LEU A 175 3.24 12.07 -17.01
C LEU A 175 3.67 13.51 -17.28
N ASP A 176 3.45 14.04 -18.51
CA ASP A 176 3.74 15.44 -18.84
C ASP A 176 2.66 16.38 -18.29
N THR A 177 1.39 16.01 -18.44
CA THR A 177 0.25 16.80 -17.97
C THR A 177 -0.18 16.46 -16.53
N GLY A 178 0.32 15.34 -15.99
CA GLY A 178 -0.05 14.86 -14.67
C GLY A 178 -1.44 14.20 -14.61
N THR A 179 -2.04 13.83 -15.73
CA THR A 179 -3.38 13.21 -15.74
C THR A 179 -3.27 11.70 -15.58
N VAL A 180 -4.03 11.14 -14.64
CA VAL A 180 -4.12 9.69 -14.38
C VAL A 180 -5.57 9.24 -14.54
N THR A 181 -5.78 8.13 -15.26
CA THR A 181 -7.09 7.48 -15.40
C THR A 181 -6.94 5.98 -15.22
N ALA A 182 -7.88 5.34 -14.53
CA ALA A 182 -7.90 3.89 -14.34
C ALA A 182 -9.31 3.34 -14.49
N GLY A 183 -9.41 2.11 -14.96
CA GLY A 183 -10.65 1.36 -15.01
C GLY A 183 -10.39 -0.10 -14.67
N LEU A 184 -11.25 -0.69 -13.81
CA LEU A 184 -11.22 -2.10 -13.45
C LEU A 184 -12.62 -2.67 -13.53
N VAL A 185 -12.71 -3.93 -13.93
CA VAL A 185 -13.97 -4.67 -14.00
C VAL A 185 -13.82 -6.07 -13.39
N GLY A 186 -14.90 -6.56 -12.80
CA GLY A 186 -15.04 -7.92 -12.29
C GLY A 186 -16.49 -8.32 -12.27
N THR A 187 -16.81 -9.48 -11.73
CA THR A 187 -18.18 -9.97 -11.66
C THR A 187 -19.06 -9.04 -10.81
N GLY A 188 -20.03 -8.35 -11.46
CA GLY A 188 -20.94 -7.44 -10.78
C GLY A 188 -20.32 -6.15 -10.25
N TYR A 189 -19.07 -5.84 -10.62
CA TYR A 189 -18.36 -4.65 -10.12
C TYR A 189 -17.58 -3.94 -11.23
N ARG A 190 -17.67 -2.63 -11.22
CA ARG A 190 -16.88 -1.75 -12.09
C ARG A 190 -16.34 -0.58 -11.29
N LEU A 191 -15.07 -0.26 -11.48
CA LEU A 191 -14.41 0.91 -10.93
C LEU A 191 -13.86 1.77 -12.06
N ALA A 192 -14.15 3.07 -12.01
CA ALA A 192 -13.48 4.09 -12.77
C ALA A 192 -12.81 5.06 -11.81
N ALA A 193 -11.58 5.45 -12.06
CA ALA A 193 -10.86 6.44 -11.27
C ALA A 193 -10.14 7.44 -12.18
N SER A 194 -10.04 8.68 -11.71
CA SER A 194 -9.28 9.73 -12.38
C SER A 194 -8.62 10.61 -11.34
N GLY A 195 -7.45 11.17 -11.67
CA GLY A 195 -6.72 11.99 -10.72
C GLY A 195 -5.59 12.78 -11.35
N THR A 196 -4.91 13.52 -10.49
CA THR A 196 -3.75 14.33 -10.82
C THR A 196 -2.52 13.77 -10.12
N LEU A 197 -1.44 13.70 -10.85
CA LEU A 197 -0.12 13.26 -10.41
C LEU A 197 0.66 14.44 -9.82
N ASP A 198 1.19 14.26 -8.64
CA ASP A 198 2.30 15.06 -8.13
C ASP A 198 3.61 14.50 -8.70
N ARG A 199 4.23 15.22 -9.62
CA ARG A 199 5.47 14.77 -10.28
C ARG A 199 6.68 14.75 -9.36
N ALA A 200 6.67 15.50 -8.26
CA ALA A 200 7.78 15.54 -7.31
C ALA A 200 7.85 14.28 -6.46
N THR A 201 6.68 13.73 -6.13
CA THR A 201 6.56 12.55 -5.25
C THR A 201 6.19 11.28 -5.99
N GLY A 202 5.61 11.38 -7.21
CA GLY A 202 5.01 10.27 -7.93
C GLY A 202 3.67 9.81 -7.36
N ALA A 203 3.11 10.54 -6.39
CA ALA A 203 1.78 10.28 -5.84
C ALA A 203 0.69 10.81 -6.77
N PHE A 204 -0.47 10.18 -6.77
CA PHE A 204 -1.65 10.71 -7.45
C PHE A 204 -2.88 10.66 -6.54
N SER A 205 -3.81 11.58 -6.77
CA SER A 205 -5.10 11.59 -6.06
C SER A 205 -6.20 12.18 -6.95
N GLY A 206 -7.44 11.78 -6.66
CA GLY A 206 -8.59 12.28 -7.43
C GLY A 206 -9.88 11.59 -7.06
N SER A 207 -10.78 11.44 -8.03
CA SER A 207 -12.10 10.85 -7.85
C SER A 207 -12.14 9.39 -8.26
N ALA A 208 -13.11 8.66 -7.70
CA ALA A 208 -13.47 7.31 -8.09
C ALA A 208 -14.99 7.19 -8.24
N ILE A 209 -15.44 6.29 -9.11
CA ILE A 209 -16.84 5.95 -9.29
C ILE A 209 -16.98 4.43 -9.35
N ALA A 210 -17.75 3.87 -8.42
CA ALA A 210 -18.11 2.46 -8.46
C ALA A 210 -19.49 2.28 -9.09
N ASN A 211 -19.63 1.25 -9.94
CA ASN A 211 -20.86 0.86 -10.64
C ASN A 211 -21.59 2.01 -11.34
N GLY A 212 -20.83 3.02 -11.79
CA GLY A 212 -21.35 4.15 -12.57
C GLY A 212 -22.05 5.24 -11.76
N SER A 213 -22.26 5.07 -10.45
CA SER A 213 -23.04 6.02 -9.65
C SER A 213 -22.52 6.30 -8.25
N ILE A 214 -21.76 5.41 -7.65
CA ILE A 214 -21.25 5.57 -6.28
C ILE A 214 -19.97 6.39 -6.34
N ILE A 215 -20.02 7.60 -5.83
CA ILE A 215 -18.90 8.57 -5.88
C ILE A 215 -17.96 8.32 -4.69
N GLY A 216 -16.67 8.33 -4.95
CA GLY A 216 -15.60 8.19 -3.98
C GLY A 216 -14.35 8.95 -4.38
N THR A 217 -13.26 8.64 -3.70
CA THR A 217 -11.93 9.20 -3.97
C THR A 217 -10.95 8.09 -4.35
N SER A 218 -9.91 8.44 -5.08
CA SER A 218 -8.79 7.54 -5.35
C SER A 218 -7.47 8.19 -4.98
N SER A 219 -6.53 7.38 -4.53
CA SER A 219 -5.14 7.78 -4.29
C SER A 219 -4.19 6.63 -4.58
N GLY A 220 -2.95 6.95 -4.90
CA GLY A 220 -1.95 5.92 -5.18
C GLY A 220 -0.58 6.52 -5.44
N GLN A 221 0.33 5.65 -5.88
CA GLN A 221 1.73 5.97 -6.04
C GLN A 221 2.34 5.20 -7.20
N PHE A 222 3.21 5.86 -7.97
CA PHE A 222 4.11 5.23 -8.95
C PHE A 222 5.42 4.83 -8.28
N PHE A 223 5.98 3.69 -8.68
CA PHE A 223 7.17 3.08 -8.10
C PHE A 223 8.17 2.63 -9.16
N GLY A 224 9.43 2.60 -8.75
CA GLY A 224 10.53 2.03 -9.52
C GLY A 224 11.02 2.90 -10.67
N ALA A 225 12.13 2.50 -11.24
CA ALA A 225 12.74 3.20 -12.37
C ALA A 225 11.80 3.22 -13.58
N GLY A 226 11.64 4.41 -14.18
CA GLY A 226 10.71 4.61 -15.29
C GLY A 226 9.24 4.41 -14.92
N ALA A 227 8.86 4.54 -13.64
CA ALA A 227 7.52 4.26 -13.15
C ALA A 227 7.08 2.82 -13.52
N SER A 228 7.92 1.83 -13.23
CA SER A 228 7.70 0.44 -13.66
C SER A 228 6.51 -0.24 -12.98
N ALA A 229 6.05 0.28 -11.83
CA ALA A 229 4.91 -0.22 -11.08
C ALA A 229 4.01 0.92 -10.60
N VAL A 230 2.75 0.61 -10.35
CA VAL A 230 1.75 1.51 -9.76
C VAL A 230 0.88 0.75 -8.78
N THR A 231 0.51 1.39 -7.67
CA THR A 231 -0.56 0.90 -6.79
C THR A 231 -1.42 2.05 -6.31
N GLY A 232 -2.62 1.71 -5.82
CA GLY A 232 -3.54 2.69 -5.24
C GLY A 232 -4.76 2.05 -4.62
N ILE A 233 -5.60 2.91 -4.07
CA ILE A 233 -6.91 2.57 -3.51
C ILE A 233 -7.98 3.51 -4.07
N ALA A 234 -9.20 3.01 -4.12
CA ALA A 234 -10.42 3.80 -4.25
C ALA A 234 -11.26 3.58 -2.99
N THR A 235 -11.77 4.65 -2.40
CA THR A 235 -12.54 4.63 -1.16
C THR A 235 -13.87 5.36 -1.30
N PHE A 236 -14.90 4.85 -0.64
CA PHE A 236 -16.28 5.29 -0.82
C PHE A 236 -16.92 5.52 0.55
N ALA A 237 -16.96 6.79 0.99
CA ALA A 237 -17.54 7.16 2.28
C ALA A 237 -19.00 6.71 2.40
N GLY A 238 -19.33 5.99 3.48
CA GLY A 238 -20.64 5.40 3.69
C GLY A 238 -20.97 4.18 2.81
N ASN A 239 -20.02 3.76 1.95
CA ASN A 239 -20.18 2.66 1.01
C ASN A 239 -18.89 1.81 0.94
N SER A 240 -18.30 1.49 2.08
CA SER A 240 -17.00 0.81 2.18
C SER A 240 -16.96 -0.58 1.54
N GLN A 241 -18.12 -1.18 1.24
CA GLN A 241 -18.22 -2.40 0.45
C GLN A 241 -17.62 -2.26 -0.97
N PHE A 242 -17.49 -1.02 -1.46
CA PHE A 242 -16.88 -0.71 -2.76
C PHE A 242 -15.40 -0.32 -2.65
N ASP A 243 -14.85 -0.19 -1.45
CA ASP A 243 -13.43 0.13 -1.29
C ASP A 243 -12.58 -0.92 -2.00
N THR A 244 -11.64 -0.47 -2.79
CA THR A 244 -10.87 -1.31 -3.70
C THR A 244 -9.41 -0.94 -3.65
N SER A 245 -8.53 -1.91 -3.51
CA SER A 245 -7.09 -1.74 -3.77
C SER A 245 -6.74 -2.27 -5.15
N PHE A 246 -5.76 -1.67 -5.79
CA PHE A 246 -5.32 -2.06 -7.11
C PHE A 246 -3.83 -1.80 -7.33
N GLY A 247 -3.25 -2.51 -8.27
CA GLY A 247 -1.88 -2.29 -8.70
C GLY A 247 -1.56 -3.03 -9.97
N GLY A 248 -0.42 -2.68 -10.58
CA GLY A 248 0.00 -3.30 -11.81
C GLY A 248 1.38 -2.86 -12.28
N GLN A 249 1.87 -3.55 -13.30
CA GLN A 249 3.12 -3.26 -13.97
C GLN A 249 2.90 -2.46 -15.24
N ARG A 250 3.88 -1.65 -15.56
CA ARG A 250 3.95 -0.93 -16.83
C ARG A 250 4.06 -1.92 -18.01
N ASN A 251 3.30 -1.66 -19.05
CA ASN A 251 3.32 -2.42 -20.31
C ASN A 251 4.56 -2.11 -21.13
#